data_7b8795f11e86df8d7545e0c31d694735
#
_entry.id   7b8795f11e86df8d7545e0c31d694735
#
_cell.length_a   1.000
_cell.length_b   1.000
_cell.length_c   1.000
_cell.angle_alpha   90.00
_cell.angle_beta   90.00
_cell.angle_gamma   90.00
#
_symmetry.space_group_name_H-M   'P 1'
#
loop_
_entity.id
_entity.type
_entity.pdbx_description
1 polymer ?
#
loop_
_entity_poly.entity_id
_entity_poly.type
_entity_poly.pdbx_seq_one_letter_code
_entity_poly.pdbx_strand_id
1 'polypeptide(L)'
;MNQFKTVLALISGICLFAPNAATAQSSRPLPLSQPKAANLARMRAESLNGGLGQYRAASCMYETGASSCLESVSDRGFLFRFRGGSPGWQQQTPPNPTLETSVLVSRDGDRILEVSYNGTIR
;
A
#
# COMPACT_ATOMS: atom_id res chain seq x y z
N MET A 1 -10.03 63.50 -49.24
CA MET A 1 -10.60 62.19 -49.25
C MET A 1 -9.65 61.23 -48.63
N ASN A 2 -9.81 61.00 -47.37
CA ASN A 2 -8.88 60.22 -46.60
C ASN A 2 -9.51 58.91 -46.28
N GLN A 3 -8.96 57.90 -46.84
CA GLN A 3 -9.25 56.53 -46.50
C GLN A 3 -8.50 56.17 -45.25
N PHE A 4 -9.18 56.22 -44.14
CA PHE A 4 -8.63 55.62 -42.92
C PHE A 4 -8.81 54.13 -42.99
N LYS A 5 -7.76 53.44 -43.29
CA LYS A 5 -7.73 52.00 -43.13
C LYS A 5 -7.40 51.72 -41.70
N THR A 6 -8.41 51.48 -40.94
CA THR A 6 -8.27 50.94 -39.61
C THR A 6 -7.75 49.52 -39.73
N VAL A 7 -6.50 49.32 -39.44
CA VAL A 7 -5.95 47.99 -39.32
C VAL A 7 -6.34 47.52 -37.95
N LEU A 8 -7.31 46.66 -37.86
CA LEU A 8 -7.67 45.96 -36.66
C LEU A 8 -6.63 44.85 -36.46
N ALA A 9 -5.67 45.10 -35.61
CA ALA A 9 -4.78 44.06 -35.19
C ALA A 9 -5.54 43.13 -34.24
N LEU A 10 -5.95 42.02 -34.73
CA LEU A 10 -6.45 40.90 -33.94
C LEU A 10 -5.25 40.28 -33.23
N ILE A 11 -5.05 40.70 -32.02
CA ILE A 11 -4.12 39.98 -31.13
C ILE A 11 -4.86 38.72 -30.68
N SER A 12 -4.65 37.65 -31.39
CA SER A 12 -5.00 36.33 -30.92
C SER A 12 -4.15 36.02 -29.69
N GLY A 13 -4.70 36.27 -28.53
CA GLY A 13 -4.12 35.77 -27.31
C GLY A 13 -4.22 34.25 -27.30
N ILE A 14 -3.12 33.61 -27.67
CA ILE A 14 -3.00 32.18 -27.48
C ILE A 14 -2.79 31.96 -25.99
N CYS A 15 -3.85 31.64 -25.28
CA CYS A 15 -3.73 31.12 -23.92
C CYS A 15 -3.11 29.74 -24.02
N LEU A 16 -1.81 29.67 -23.86
CA LEU A 16 -1.12 28.41 -23.68
C LEU A 16 -1.45 27.90 -22.29
N PHE A 17 -2.47 27.06 -22.21
CA PHE A 17 -2.69 26.27 -21.00
C PHE A 17 -1.64 25.17 -21.00
N ALA A 18 -0.54 25.42 -20.30
CA ALA A 18 0.39 24.37 -19.99
C ALA A 18 -0.31 23.37 -19.05
N PRO A 19 -0.48 22.11 -19.42
CA PRO A 19 -1.00 21.13 -18.48
C PRO A 19 -0.02 21.01 -17.33
N ASN A 20 -0.50 21.22 -16.11
CA ASN A 20 0.26 21.00 -14.89
C ASN A 20 0.45 19.51 -14.65
N ALA A 21 1.17 18.84 -15.54
CA ALA A 21 1.48 17.42 -15.39
C ALA A 21 2.41 17.15 -14.20
N ALA A 22 3.14 18.17 -13.73
CA ALA A 22 4.14 17.99 -12.68
C ALA A 22 3.55 17.83 -11.28
N THR A 23 2.32 18.30 -11.01
CA THR A 23 1.70 18.22 -9.67
C THR A 23 0.98 16.91 -9.41
N ALA A 24 0.66 16.13 -10.45
CA ALA A 24 -0.02 14.85 -10.31
C ALA A 24 0.89 13.71 -9.84
N GLN A 25 2.23 13.91 -9.84
CA GLN A 25 3.19 12.84 -9.55
C GLN A 25 3.60 12.76 -8.09
N SER A 26 3.41 13.80 -7.29
CA SER A 26 3.82 13.83 -5.88
C SER A 26 2.87 13.12 -4.93
N SER A 27 1.67 12.76 -5.37
CA SER A 27 0.64 12.10 -4.56
C SER A 27 0.13 10.83 -5.26
N ARG A 28 1.07 10.03 -5.78
CA ARG A 28 0.70 8.77 -6.43
C ARG A 28 0.08 7.84 -5.39
N PRO A 29 -1.21 7.44 -5.54
CA PRO A 29 -1.80 6.47 -4.64
C PRO A 29 -1.06 5.14 -4.73
N LEU A 30 -1.09 4.37 -3.62
CA LEU A 30 -0.55 3.02 -3.63
C LEU A 30 -1.23 2.21 -4.73
N PRO A 31 -0.49 1.34 -5.44
CA PRO A 31 -1.10 0.41 -6.38
C PRO A 31 -2.18 -0.38 -5.66
N LEU A 32 -3.33 -0.60 -6.30
CA LEU A 32 -4.41 -1.41 -5.71
C LEU A 32 -3.96 -2.82 -5.35
N SER A 33 -2.93 -3.33 -6.00
CA SER A 33 -2.33 -4.63 -5.70
C SER A 33 -1.73 -4.69 -4.29
N GLN A 34 -1.14 -3.62 -3.78
CA GLN A 34 -0.53 -3.65 -2.45
C GLN A 34 -1.56 -3.80 -1.32
N PRO A 35 -2.67 -3.04 -1.25
CA PRO A 35 -3.72 -3.29 -0.27
C PRO A 35 -4.33 -4.68 -0.36
N LYS A 36 -4.54 -5.20 -1.56
CA LYS A 36 -5.02 -6.57 -1.76
C LYS A 36 -4.03 -7.58 -1.20
N ALA A 37 -2.75 -7.41 -1.51
CA ALA A 37 -1.69 -8.28 -1.03
C ALA A 37 -1.60 -8.26 0.50
N ALA A 38 -1.69 -7.09 1.11
CA ALA A 38 -1.66 -6.94 2.57
C ALA A 38 -2.81 -7.69 3.23
N ASN A 39 -4.01 -7.58 2.67
CA ASN A 39 -5.18 -8.31 3.18
C ASN A 39 -5.00 -9.82 3.07
N LEU A 40 -4.49 -10.32 1.93
CA LEU A 40 -4.22 -11.74 1.78
C LEU A 40 -3.17 -12.24 2.78
N ALA A 41 -2.10 -11.49 2.96
CA ALA A 41 -1.04 -11.85 3.91
C ALA A 41 -1.58 -11.94 5.34
N ARG A 42 -2.37 -10.95 5.76
CA ARG A 42 -3.00 -10.94 7.08
C ARG A 42 -3.95 -12.11 7.25
N MET A 43 -4.84 -12.33 6.31
CA MET A 43 -5.83 -13.41 6.37
C MET A 43 -5.14 -14.79 6.41
N ARG A 44 -4.03 -14.92 5.70
CA ARG A 44 -3.25 -16.17 5.73
C ARG A 44 -2.66 -16.41 7.11
N ALA A 45 -2.08 -15.41 7.73
CA ALA A 45 -1.55 -15.51 9.08
C ALA A 45 -2.64 -15.85 10.10
N GLU A 46 -3.79 -15.19 10.00
CA GLU A 46 -4.94 -15.48 10.84
C GLU A 46 -5.37 -16.94 10.73
N SER A 47 -5.47 -17.44 9.50
CA SER A 47 -5.85 -18.83 9.25
C SER A 47 -4.83 -19.83 9.78
N LEU A 48 -3.54 -19.57 9.59
CA LEU A 48 -2.47 -20.45 10.05
C LEU A 48 -2.37 -20.53 11.57
N ASN A 49 -2.77 -19.48 12.26
CA ASN A 49 -2.59 -19.35 13.70
C ASN A 49 -3.88 -19.52 14.51
N GLY A 50 -4.87 -20.18 13.92
CA GLY A 50 -6.08 -20.60 14.63
C GLY A 50 -7.28 -19.67 14.53
N GLY A 51 -7.22 -18.65 13.65
CA GLY A 51 -8.31 -17.71 13.43
C GLY A 51 -8.32 -16.55 14.41
N LEU A 52 -9.27 -15.64 14.24
CA LEU A 52 -9.34 -14.38 14.98
C LEU A 52 -9.61 -14.57 16.49
N GLY A 53 -10.14 -15.70 16.90
CA GLY A 53 -10.33 -16.03 18.31
C GLY A 53 -9.05 -16.42 19.02
N GLN A 54 -7.99 -16.76 18.26
CA GLN A 54 -6.72 -17.22 18.79
C GLN A 54 -5.55 -16.30 18.44
N TYR A 55 -5.71 -15.50 17.38
CA TYR A 55 -4.60 -14.73 16.80
C TYR A 55 -5.07 -13.35 16.33
N ARG A 56 -4.22 -12.36 16.58
CA ARG A 56 -4.36 -11.01 16.02
C ARG A 56 -3.02 -10.55 15.47
N ALA A 57 -3.02 -10.14 14.22
CA ALA A 57 -1.84 -9.55 13.58
C ALA A 57 -1.55 -8.16 14.15
N ALA A 58 -0.32 -7.70 13.99
CA ALA A 58 0.07 -6.33 14.33
C ALA A 58 -0.79 -5.29 13.59
N SER A 59 -0.98 -4.14 14.22
CA SER A 59 -1.86 -3.07 13.71
C SER A 59 -1.47 -2.59 12.31
N CYS A 60 -0.17 -2.63 11.96
CA CYS A 60 0.29 -2.28 10.62
C CYS A 60 -0.41 -3.06 9.50
N MET A 61 -0.82 -4.30 9.77
CA MET A 61 -1.50 -5.13 8.78
C MET A 61 -2.96 -4.74 8.53
N TYR A 62 -3.52 -3.88 9.37
CA TYR A 62 -4.87 -3.32 9.21
C TYR A 62 -4.85 -1.94 8.54
N GLU A 63 -3.69 -1.34 8.36
CA GLU A 63 -3.52 -0.10 7.62
C GLU A 63 -3.54 -0.39 6.11
N THR A 64 -4.03 0.56 5.34
CA THR A 64 -4.10 0.41 3.88
C THR A 64 -2.71 0.16 3.30
N GLY A 65 -2.55 -1.00 2.65
CA GLY A 65 -1.27 -1.40 2.04
C GLY A 65 -0.21 -1.88 3.02
N ALA A 66 -0.46 -1.82 4.33
CA ALA A 66 0.43 -2.30 5.37
C ALA A 66 1.91 -1.89 5.17
N SER A 67 2.15 -0.64 4.77
CA SER A 67 3.47 -0.17 4.33
C SER A 67 4.55 -0.34 5.40
N SER A 68 4.23 -0.13 6.68
CA SER A 68 5.20 -0.31 7.77
C SER A 68 5.55 -1.77 8.06
N CYS A 69 4.77 -2.70 7.55
CA CYS A 69 5.04 -4.14 7.62
C CYS A 69 5.49 -4.73 6.29
N LEU A 70 5.59 -3.92 5.26
CA LEU A 70 6.11 -4.33 3.95
C LEU A 70 7.63 -4.35 4.02
N GLU A 71 8.22 -5.54 3.93
CA GLU A 71 9.66 -5.70 3.98
C GLU A 71 10.32 -5.41 2.63
N SER A 72 9.71 -5.88 1.55
CA SER A 72 10.23 -5.64 0.20
C SER A 72 9.18 -5.77 -0.88
N VAL A 73 9.43 -5.10 -1.99
CA VAL A 73 8.72 -5.27 -3.25
C VAL A 73 9.76 -5.70 -4.29
N SER A 74 9.48 -6.79 -4.98
CA SER A 74 10.38 -7.33 -5.99
C SER A 74 9.59 -7.81 -7.20
N ASP A 75 10.27 -8.36 -8.19
CA ASP A 75 9.62 -9.02 -9.33
C ASP A 75 8.75 -10.20 -8.91
N ARG A 76 9.08 -10.82 -7.79
CA ARG A 76 8.27 -11.91 -7.23
C ARG A 76 6.97 -11.44 -6.60
N GLY A 77 6.95 -10.24 -6.02
CA GLY A 77 5.76 -9.71 -5.36
C GLY A 77 6.06 -8.87 -4.13
N PHE A 78 5.08 -8.83 -3.23
CA PHE A 78 5.13 -8.09 -1.97
C PHE A 78 5.47 -9.06 -0.83
N LEU A 79 6.54 -8.78 -0.12
CA LEU A 79 6.92 -9.56 1.07
C LEU A 79 6.55 -8.77 2.33
N PHE A 80 5.61 -9.30 3.09
CA PHE A 80 5.20 -8.73 4.37
C PHE A 80 5.81 -9.54 5.51
N ARG A 81 6.30 -8.83 6.52
CA ARG A 81 6.78 -9.42 7.75
C ARG A 81 6.16 -8.69 8.93
N PHE A 82 5.51 -9.42 9.80
CA PHE A 82 4.77 -8.83 10.91
C PHE A 82 4.67 -9.77 12.09
N ARG A 83 4.44 -9.18 13.25
CA ARG A 83 4.23 -9.90 14.48
C ARG A 83 2.75 -10.08 14.75
N GLY A 84 2.46 -10.99 15.67
CA GLY A 84 1.11 -11.24 16.13
C GLY A 84 1.14 -12.02 17.44
N GLY A 85 -0.02 -12.27 17.97
CA GLY A 85 -0.17 -13.01 19.21
C GLY A 85 -1.63 -13.22 19.58
N SER A 86 -1.87 -13.61 20.80
CA SER A 86 -3.22 -13.81 21.33
C SER A 86 -4.01 -12.51 21.29
N PRO A 87 -5.34 -12.56 21.12
CA PRO A 87 -6.17 -11.35 21.18
C PRO A 87 -5.86 -10.52 22.42
N GLY A 88 -5.68 -9.22 22.24
CA GLY A 88 -5.34 -8.30 23.32
C GLY A 88 -3.84 -8.11 23.57
N TRP A 89 -2.97 -8.77 22.84
CA TRP A 89 -1.52 -8.67 23.07
C TRP A 89 -0.97 -7.25 22.91
N GLN A 90 -1.56 -6.45 22.03
CA GLN A 90 -1.12 -5.08 21.77
C GLN A 90 -1.45 -4.12 22.92
N GLN A 91 -2.48 -4.42 23.70
CA GLN A 91 -2.93 -3.61 24.83
C GLN A 91 -2.21 -3.94 26.12
N GLN A 92 -1.37 -4.95 26.12
CA GLN A 92 -0.53 -5.27 27.28
C GLN A 92 0.61 -4.23 27.42
N THR A 93 1.10 -4.07 28.63
CA THR A 93 2.19 -3.15 28.94
C THR A 93 3.37 -3.93 29.53
N PRO A 94 4.46 -4.14 28.79
CA PRO A 94 4.61 -3.85 27.35
C PRO A 94 3.79 -4.80 26.46
N PRO A 95 3.56 -4.45 25.19
CA PRO A 95 2.93 -5.37 24.24
C PRO A 95 3.68 -6.70 24.17
N ASN A 96 2.93 -7.79 24.09
CA ASN A 96 3.49 -9.15 24.15
C ASN A 96 3.15 -9.98 22.90
N PRO A 97 3.74 -9.68 21.75
CA PRO A 97 3.60 -10.54 20.59
C PRO A 97 4.38 -11.84 20.81
N THR A 98 3.88 -12.95 20.29
CA THR A 98 4.49 -14.26 20.44
C THR A 98 4.88 -14.90 19.12
N LEU A 99 4.33 -14.40 18.01
CA LEU A 99 4.50 -14.97 16.70
C LEU A 99 5.04 -13.95 15.72
N GLU A 100 5.76 -14.45 14.72
CA GLU A 100 6.20 -13.70 13.55
C GLU A 100 5.81 -14.47 12.30
N THR A 101 5.32 -13.75 11.30
CA THR A 101 4.90 -14.34 10.03
C THR A 101 5.50 -13.54 8.88
N SER A 102 5.98 -14.26 7.87
CA SER A 102 6.46 -13.67 6.61
C SER A 102 5.71 -14.30 5.47
N VAL A 103 5.05 -13.49 4.66
CA VAL A 103 4.22 -13.93 3.54
C VAL A 103 4.60 -13.18 2.28
N LEU A 104 4.88 -13.93 1.22
CA LEU A 104 5.10 -13.38 -0.11
C LEU A 104 3.81 -13.50 -0.91
N VAL A 105 3.33 -12.37 -1.41
CA VAL A 105 2.11 -12.28 -2.22
C VAL A 105 2.46 -11.80 -3.61
N SER A 106 1.80 -12.33 -4.64
CA SER A 106 2.04 -11.98 -6.03
C SER A 106 1.90 -10.46 -6.28
N ARG A 107 2.55 -9.97 -7.34
CA ARG A 107 2.54 -8.55 -7.69
C ARG A 107 1.16 -8.00 -8.01
N ASP A 108 0.25 -8.82 -8.51
CA ASP A 108 -1.15 -8.44 -8.71
C ASP A 108 -1.98 -8.44 -7.42
N GLY A 109 -1.41 -8.93 -6.32
CA GLY A 109 -2.08 -8.99 -5.02
C GLY A 109 -3.13 -10.08 -4.89
N ASP A 110 -3.19 -11.02 -5.83
CA ASP A 110 -4.28 -11.99 -5.91
C ASP A 110 -3.93 -13.37 -5.37
N ARG A 111 -2.65 -13.69 -5.18
CA ARG A 111 -2.21 -15.01 -4.76
C ARG A 111 -1.09 -14.97 -3.74
N ILE A 112 -1.20 -15.84 -2.75
CA ILE A 112 -0.08 -16.10 -1.85
C ILE A 112 0.88 -17.05 -2.57
N LEU A 113 2.14 -16.62 -2.70
CA LEU A 113 3.17 -17.41 -3.33
C LEU A 113 3.91 -18.29 -2.34
N GLU A 114 4.14 -17.77 -1.14
CA GLU A 114 4.93 -18.47 -0.14
C GLU A 114 4.64 -17.90 1.26
N VAL A 115 4.53 -18.78 2.23
CA VAL A 115 4.67 -18.44 3.65
C VAL A 115 6.08 -18.83 4.03
N SER A 116 7.00 -17.87 3.99
CA SER A 116 8.42 -18.13 4.22
C SER A 116 8.75 -18.37 5.69
N TYR A 117 7.89 -17.88 6.57
CA TYR A 117 8.01 -18.13 8.01
C TYR A 117 6.66 -17.98 8.71
N ASN A 118 6.42 -18.82 9.69
CA ASN A 118 5.33 -18.64 10.65
C ASN A 118 5.69 -19.41 11.92
N GLY A 119 6.03 -18.70 12.98
CA GLY A 119 6.47 -19.32 14.22
C GLY A 119 6.85 -18.31 15.27
N THR A 120 7.68 -18.75 16.22
CA THR A 120 8.18 -17.87 17.29
C THR A 120 9.00 -16.72 16.71
N ILE A 121 9.01 -15.60 17.41
CA ILE A 121 9.74 -14.39 16.98
C ILE A 121 11.24 -14.71 16.91
N ARG A 122 11.82 -14.33 15.78
CA ARG A 122 13.26 -14.51 15.51
C ARG A 122 14.03 -13.24 15.78
#